data_8db4cd03c58c1cd801ec5f3d472610a2
#
_entry.id   8db4cd03c58c1cd801ec5f3d472610a2
#
_cell.length_a   1.000
_cell.length_b   1.000
_cell.length_c   1.000
_cell.angle_alpha   90.00
_cell.angle_beta   90.00
_cell.angle_gamma   90.00
#
_symmetry.space_group_name_H-M   'P 1'
#
loop_
_entity.id
_entity.type
_entity.pdbx_description
1 polymer ?
#
loop_
_entity_poly.entity_id
_entity_poly.type
_entity_poly.pdbx_seq_one_letter_code
_entity_poly.pdbx_strand_id
1 'polypeptide(L)'
;MPQDVEFTSAGDIVRGHLYKPEGDGPFPIVVMAGGWCYVKELVQPYYAAAFVRAGCAALVFDYRRFGDSDGTPRQHLDPWDQIEDYKNAISYAETLAIVDPDRIGVWGISYSGGHALIVGATDARVKCLVSTIPVVDGLRNMQRVHGSIGFRRLRDAMLADRRTRFSTGDYGYIPMSSPDFATETVTWPFPEVTEAFANLQATEAPNHEHRNTIASVENLTNYTVFPYLERILNTPTLMIVAEGDDITLWDDEIDAFNKIPTAKKRLFVVDHTTHMVLYSNRSQLEIAANQGARWFREHLVEPFAK
;
A
#
# COMPACT_ATOMS: atom_id res chain seq x y z
N MET A 1 -21.23 1.59 9.69
CA MET A 1 -20.86 1.18 8.31
C MET A 1 -20.08 2.35 7.70
N PRO A 2 -19.12 2.11 6.81
CA PRO A 2 -18.45 3.20 6.11
C PRO A 2 -19.41 3.95 5.19
N GLN A 3 -19.05 5.15 4.84
CA GLN A 3 -19.73 5.96 3.84
C GLN A 3 -18.98 5.82 2.51
N ASP A 4 -19.69 5.54 1.43
CA ASP A 4 -19.11 5.57 0.09
C ASP A 4 -18.77 7.00 -0.30
N VAL A 5 -17.60 7.17 -0.90
CA VAL A 5 -17.10 8.48 -1.34
C VAL A 5 -16.42 8.36 -2.71
N GLU A 6 -16.41 9.49 -3.42
CA GLU A 6 -15.76 9.60 -4.73
C GLU A 6 -14.94 10.89 -4.79
N PHE A 7 -13.81 10.83 -5.49
CA PHE A 7 -13.02 12.02 -5.82
C PHE A 7 -12.33 11.84 -7.17
N THR A 8 -11.89 12.94 -7.77
CA THR A 8 -11.19 12.89 -9.06
C THR A 8 -9.68 12.81 -8.87
N SER A 9 -9.03 11.92 -9.59
CA SER A 9 -7.57 11.86 -9.70
C SER A 9 -7.17 11.76 -11.18
N ALA A 10 -6.44 12.75 -11.67
CA ALA A 10 -5.97 12.88 -13.07
C ALA A 10 -7.07 12.62 -14.14
N GLY A 11 -8.31 13.00 -13.84
CA GLY A 11 -9.47 12.89 -14.74
C GLY A 11 -10.31 11.61 -14.56
N ASP A 12 -9.81 10.61 -13.84
CA ASP A 12 -10.57 9.41 -13.48
C ASP A 12 -11.29 9.59 -12.14
N ILE A 13 -12.42 8.89 -11.96
CA ILE A 13 -13.11 8.83 -10.66
C ILE A 13 -12.50 7.73 -9.81
N VAL A 14 -12.02 8.11 -8.65
CA VAL A 14 -11.52 7.23 -7.59
C VAL A 14 -12.62 7.02 -6.57
N ARG A 15 -12.87 5.77 -6.20
CA ARG A 15 -13.92 5.37 -5.24
C ARG A 15 -13.32 4.81 -3.96
N GLY A 16 -13.94 5.17 -2.85
CA GLY A 16 -13.44 4.80 -1.54
C GLY A 16 -14.54 4.69 -0.47
N HIS A 17 -14.09 4.33 0.71
CA HIS A 17 -14.88 4.24 1.92
C HIS A 17 -14.34 5.21 2.97
N LEU A 18 -15.20 6.06 3.51
CA LEU A 18 -14.90 6.94 4.63
C LEU A 18 -15.45 6.33 5.93
N TYR A 19 -14.55 6.03 6.85
CA TYR A 19 -14.84 5.60 8.21
C TYR A 19 -14.63 6.78 9.15
N LYS A 20 -15.52 6.97 10.12
CA LYS A 20 -15.38 8.06 11.09
C LYS A 20 -15.69 7.61 12.52
N PRO A 21 -15.07 8.24 13.53
CA PRO A 21 -15.47 8.09 14.92
C PRO A 21 -16.89 8.62 15.16
N GLU A 22 -17.47 8.32 16.32
CA GLU A 22 -18.71 8.94 16.78
C GLU A 22 -18.49 10.44 17.07
N GLY A 23 -19.49 11.25 16.83
CA GLY A 23 -19.47 12.72 17.04
C GLY A 23 -19.35 13.50 15.72
N ASP A 24 -19.19 14.83 15.88
CA ASP A 24 -19.28 15.78 14.77
C ASP A 24 -17.90 16.18 14.20
N GLY A 25 -16.80 15.87 14.91
CA GLY A 25 -15.46 16.26 14.50
C GLY A 25 -15.11 17.73 14.86
N PRO A 26 -14.13 18.38 14.17
CA PRO A 26 -13.31 17.78 13.14
C PRO A 26 -12.33 16.74 13.68
N PHE A 27 -12.18 15.63 12.96
CA PHE A 27 -11.31 14.52 13.32
C PHE A 27 -9.97 14.60 12.58
N PRO A 28 -8.85 14.12 13.15
CA PRO A 28 -7.71 13.74 12.35
C PRO A 28 -8.13 12.63 11.39
N ILE A 29 -7.48 12.56 10.22
CA ILE A 29 -7.78 11.53 9.22
C ILE A 29 -6.53 10.77 8.82
N VAL A 30 -6.69 9.47 8.57
CA VAL A 30 -5.67 8.62 7.96
C VAL A 30 -6.11 8.27 6.54
N VAL A 31 -5.32 8.68 5.54
CA VAL A 31 -5.52 8.31 4.15
C VAL A 31 -4.79 6.97 3.89
N MET A 32 -5.51 6.00 3.32
CA MET A 32 -5.10 4.61 3.27
C MET A 32 -5.31 4.01 1.90
N ALA A 33 -4.33 3.28 1.37
CA ALA A 33 -4.50 2.44 0.20
C ALA A 33 -3.73 1.13 0.33
N GLY A 34 -4.11 0.15 -0.47
CA GLY A 34 -3.57 -1.20 -0.42
C GLY A 34 -2.33 -1.44 -1.26
N GLY A 35 -1.77 -2.63 -1.17
CA GLY A 35 -0.56 -3.05 -1.88
C GLY A 35 -0.82 -3.46 -3.33
N TRP A 36 -0.10 -4.49 -3.77
CA TRP A 36 -0.14 -4.96 -5.17
C TRP A 36 -1.50 -5.55 -5.54
N CYS A 37 -2.13 -5.05 -6.59
CA CYS A 37 -3.46 -5.48 -7.08
C CYS A 37 -4.60 -5.38 -6.05
N TYR A 38 -4.47 -4.53 -5.04
CA TYR A 38 -5.49 -4.40 -4.01
C TYR A 38 -6.77 -3.75 -4.50
N VAL A 39 -7.84 -4.12 -3.79
CA VAL A 39 -9.10 -3.38 -3.74
C VAL A 39 -9.37 -2.98 -2.28
N LYS A 40 -10.16 -1.93 -2.07
CA LYS A 40 -10.40 -1.29 -0.76
C LYS A 40 -11.00 -2.23 0.30
N GLU A 41 -11.57 -3.35 -0.12
CA GLU A 41 -12.15 -4.37 0.75
C GLU A 41 -11.10 -5.32 1.37
N LEU A 42 -9.91 -5.42 0.75
CA LEU A 42 -8.85 -6.33 1.22
C LEU A 42 -8.19 -5.79 2.48
N VAL A 43 -8.28 -6.48 3.57
CA VAL A 43 -7.69 -6.26 4.91
C VAL A 43 -7.71 -4.82 5.46
N GLN A 44 -7.75 -3.81 4.61
CA GLN A 44 -7.76 -2.40 4.99
C GLN A 44 -8.90 -2.01 5.95
N PRO A 45 -10.15 -2.58 5.82
CA PRO A 45 -11.22 -2.29 6.76
C PRO A 45 -10.89 -2.59 8.22
N TYR A 46 -10.04 -3.60 8.49
CA TYR A 46 -9.61 -3.94 9.86
C TYR A 46 -8.66 -2.89 10.43
N TYR A 47 -7.74 -2.38 9.62
CA TYR A 47 -6.87 -1.26 10.00
C TYR A 47 -7.69 0.02 10.20
N ALA A 48 -8.59 0.34 9.27
CA ALA A 48 -9.48 1.49 9.38
C ALA A 48 -10.31 1.46 10.67
N ALA A 49 -10.88 0.29 11.02
CA ALA A 49 -11.61 0.12 12.28
C ALA A 49 -10.74 0.34 13.52
N ALA A 50 -9.45 -0.06 13.49
CA ALA A 50 -8.52 0.20 14.57
C ALA A 50 -8.19 1.70 14.69
N PHE A 51 -8.02 2.41 13.58
CA PHE A 51 -7.76 3.85 13.56
C PHE A 51 -8.97 4.66 14.01
N VAL A 52 -10.17 4.22 13.65
CA VAL A 52 -11.42 4.83 14.15
C VAL A 52 -11.54 4.68 15.67
N ARG A 53 -11.24 3.51 16.23
CA ARG A 53 -11.20 3.31 17.69
C ARG A 53 -10.15 4.19 18.38
N ALA A 54 -9.08 4.56 17.66
CA ALA A 54 -8.05 5.46 18.17
C ALA A 54 -8.42 6.95 18.07
N GLY A 55 -9.57 7.29 17.47
CA GLY A 55 -10.09 8.66 17.33
C GLY A 55 -9.77 9.34 16.01
N CYS A 56 -9.28 8.60 14.99
CA CYS A 56 -9.03 9.11 13.66
C CYS A 56 -10.14 8.69 12.69
N ALA A 57 -10.56 9.56 11.79
CA ALA A 57 -11.26 9.14 10.58
C ALA A 57 -10.28 8.37 9.67
N ALA A 58 -10.79 7.53 8.77
CA ALA A 58 -9.98 6.80 7.81
C ALA A 58 -10.63 6.83 6.43
N LEU A 59 -9.86 7.21 5.42
CA LEU A 59 -10.25 7.18 4.01
C LEU A 59 -9.51 6.05 3.32
N VAL A 60 -10.22 4.99 2.96
CA VAL A 60 -9.70 3.84 2.21
C VAL A 60 -10.19 3.95 0.78
N PHE A 61 -9.32 3.80 -0.21
CA PHE A 61 -9.71 3.95 -1.62
C PHE A 61 -9.07 2.90 -2.54
N ASP A 62 -9.75 2.62 -3.65
CA ASP A 62 -9.18 1.90 -4.79
C ASP A 62 -8.35 2.86 -5.63
N TYR A 63 -7.13 2.51 -5.96
CA TYR A 63 -6.37 3.27 -6.96
C TYR A 63 -7.09 3.29 -8.30
N ARG A 64 -6.81 4.31 -9.11
CA ARG A 64 -7.21 4.28 -10.53
C ARG A 64 -6.86 2.93 -11.14
N ARG A 65 -7.74 2.38 -12.00
CA ARG A 65 -7.59 1.10 -12.72
C ARG A 65 -7.83 -0.15 -11.88
N PHE A 66 -8.20 0.00 -10.58
CA PHE A 66 -8.45 -1.11 -9.67
C PHE A 66 -9.86 -1.02 -9.05
N GLY A 67 -10.37 -2.16 -8.62
CA GLY A 67 -11.65 -2.23 -7.93
C GLY A 67 -12.76 -1.49 -8.65
N ASP A 68 -13.46 -0.63 -7.91
CA ASP A 68 -14.56 0.17 -8.43
C ASP A 68 -14.09 1.49 -9.06
N SER A 69 -12.83 1.89 -8.90
CA SER A 69 -12.28 3.11 -9.49
C SER A 69 -12.16 3.01 -11.01
N ASP A 70 -12.31 4.15 -11.69
CA ASP A 70 -12.18 4.25 -13.14
C ASP A 70 -10.70 4.12 -13.59
N GLY A 71 -10.47 4.22 -14.87
CA GLY A 71 -9.15 4.22 -15.49
C GLY A 71 -8.82 2.96 -16.29
N THR A 72 -8.00 3.13 -17.30
CA THR A 72 -7.55 2.08 -18.22
C THR A 72 -6.05 2.23 -18.49
N PRO A 73 -5.34 1.12 -18.84
CA PRO A 73 -5.81 -0.27 -18.81
C PRO A 73 -6.08 -0.76 -17.40
N ARG A 74 -7.05 -1.67 -17.24
CA ARG A 74 -7.36 -2.25 -15.90
C ARG A 74 -6.18 -3.07 -15.40
N GLN A 75 -6.01 -3.16 -14.09
CA GLN A 75 -4.94 -3.92 -13.42
C GLN A 75 -3.52 -3.47 -13.81
N HIS A 76 -3.35 -2.19 -14.12
CA HIS A 76 -2.06 -1.58 -14.41
C HIS A 76 -1.60 -0.73 -13.23
N LEU A 77 -0.50 -1.16 -12.60
CA LEU A 77 0.16 -0.41 -11.53
C LEU A 77 1.24 0.50 -12.11
N ASP A 78 1.09 1.78 -11.86
CA ASP A 78 2.16 2.77 -11.99
C ASP A 78 2.36 3.41 -10.62
N PRO A 79 3.54 3.28 -10.00
CA PRO A 79 3.76 3.78 -8.63
C PRO A 79 3.59 5.29 -8.51
N TRP A 80 3.89 6.03 -9.57
CA TRP A 80 3.76 7.48 -9.56
C TRP A 80 2.31 7.92 -9.71
N ASP A 81 1.51 7.21 -10.51
CA ASP A 81 0.06 7.39 -10.56
C ASP A 81 -0.59 7.08 -9.21
N GLN A 82 -0.15 6.00 -8.54
CA GLN A 82 -0.66 5.62 -7.22
C GLN A 82 -0.26 6.62 -6.12
N ILE A 83 0.95 7.17 -6.17
CA ILE A 83 1.39 8.26 -5.28
C ILE A 83 0.58 9.53 -5.53
N GLU A 84 0.26 9.82 -6.80
CA GLU A 84 -0.62 10.96 -7.15
C GLU A 84 -2.05 10.73 -6.64
N ASP A 85 -2.58 9.50 -6.72
CA ASP A 85 -3.88 9.16 -6.14
C ASP A 85 -3.91 9.40 -4.62
N TYR A 86 -2.83 9.07 -3.90
CA TYR A 86 -2.70 9.43 -2.47
C TYR A 86 -2.78 10.93 -2.23
N LYS A 87 -2.06 11.73 -3.02
CA LYS A 87 -2.05 13.20 -2.86
C LYS A 87 -3.41 13.80 -3.18
N ASN A 88 -4.11 13.25 -4.18
CA ASN A 88 -5.47 13.66 -4.51
C ASN A 88 -6.49 13.22 -3.45
N ALA A 89 -6.30 12.04 -2.84
CA ALA A 89 -7.09 11.59 -1.69
C ALA A 89 -6.87 12.50 -0.46
N ILE A 90 -5.64 12.97 -0.22
CA ILE A 90 -5.33 13.97 0.81
C ILE A 90 -6.06 15.29 0.49
N SER A 91 -5.99 15.77 -0.76
CA SER A 91 -6.69 16.99 -1.17
C SER A 91 -8.21 16.88 -1.02
N TYR A 92 -8.77 15.71 -1.35
CA TYR A 92 -10.19 15.43 -1.10
C TYR A 92 -10.51 15.43 0.40
N ALA A 93 -9.67 14.79 1.22
CA ALA A 93 -9.86 14.77 2.67
C ALA A 93 -9.92 16.17 3.28
N GLU A 94 -9.10 17.12 2.80
CA GLU A 94 -9.12 18.53 3.24
C GLU A 94 -10.46 19.23 2.95
N THR A 95 -11.24 18.75 1.98
CA THR A 95 -12.57 19.35 1.66
C THR A 95 -13.68 18.88 2.59
N LEU A 96 -13.45 17.83 3.38
CA LEU A 96 -14.46 17.24 4.24
C LEU A 96 -14.65 18.04 5.53
N ALA A 97 -15.84 18.55 5.79
CA ALA A 97 -16.14 19.34 6.99
C ALA A 97 -15.87 18.61 8.32
N ILE A 98 -15.86 17.28 8.29
CA ILE A 98 -15.57 16.44 9.46
C ILE A 98 -14.07 16.23 9.72
N VAL A 99 -13.19 16.74 8.86
CA VAL A 99 -11.74 16.53 8.90
C VAL A 99 -11.03 17.79 9.36
N ASP A 100 -10.04 17.61 10.22
CA ASP A 100 -9.07 18.65 10.55
C ASP A 100 -7.90 18.58 9.56
N PRO A 101 -7.75 19.55 8.66
CA PRO A 101 -6.72 19.52 7.61
C PRO A 101 -5.29 19.63 8.15
N ASP A 102 -5.11 20.06 9.40
CA ASP A 102 -3.80 20.12 10.04
C ASP A 102 -3.39 18.79 10.71
N ARG A 103 -4.26 17.77 10.67
CA ARG A 103 -4.03 16.47 11.32
C ARG A 103 -4.23 15.29 10.36
N ILE A 104 -3.52 15.29 9.23
CA ILE A 104 -3.58 14.24 8.21
C ILE A 104 -2.44 13.25 8.41
N GLY A 105 -2.78 11.98 8.53
CA GLY A 105 -1.85 10.86 8.51
C GLY A 105 -1.97 10.04 7.22
N VAL A 106 -0.94 9.27 6.90
CA VAL A 106 -0.97 8.29 5.81
C VAL A 106 -0.59 6.90 6.31
N TRP A 107 -1.24 5.90 5.77
CA TRP A 107 -0.95 4.49 6.03
C TRP A 107 -0.88 3.73 4.70
N GLY A 108 0.06 2.80 4.61
CA GLY A 108 0.14 1.87 3.49
C GLY A 108 0.69 0.52 3.92
N ILE A 109 0.36 -0.51 3.13
CA ILE A 109 0.82 -1.89 3.34
C ILE A 109 1.45 -2.44 2.07
N SER A 110 2.54 -3.19 2.20
CA SER A 110 3.25 -3.82 1.07
C SER A 110 3.69 -2.76 0.05
N TYR A 111 3.26 -2.82 -1.21
CA TYR A 111 3.63 -1.83 -2.22
C TYR A 111 3.24 -0.40 -1.79
N SER A 112 2.04 -0.23 -1.26
CA SER A 112 1.64 1.10 -0.75
C SER A 112 2.33 1.48 0.57
N GLY A 113 2.93 0.55 1.28
CA GLY A 113 3.83 0.87 2.40
C GLY A 113 5.00 1.73 1.93
N GLY A 114 5.59 1.37 0.78
CA GLY A 114 6.60 2.20 0.11
C GLY A 114 6.04 3.54 -0.37
N HIS A 115 4.82 3.57 -0.94
CA HIS A 115 4.18 4.82 -1.34
C HIS A 115 3.95 5.77 -0.16
N ALA A 116 3.50 5.24 0.99
CA ALA A 116 3.32 6.04 2.21
C ALA A 116 4.62 6.72 2.65
N LEU A 117 5.79 6.04 2.54
CA LEU A 117 7.09 6.65 2.79
C LEU A 117 7.39 7.80 1.81
N ILE A 118 7.12 7.63 0.51
CA ILE A 118 7.35 8.68 -0.50
C ILE A 118 6.37 9.85 -0.28
N VAL A 119 5.09 9.59 -0.03
CA VAL A 119 4.09 10.62 0.24
C VAL A 119 4.46 11.40 1.50
N GLY A 120 4.84 10.71 2.60
CA GLY A 120 5.30 11.37 3.82
C GLY A 120 6.58 12.19 3.67
N ALA A 121 7.43 11.85 2.68
CA ALA A 121 8.64 12.58 2.34
C ALA A 121 8.41 13.78 1.41
N THR A 122 7.30 13.82 0.67
CA THR A 122 7.08 14.78 -0.44
C THR A 122 5.82 15.63 -0.31
N ASP A 123 4.93 15.32 0.64
CA ASP A 123 3.72 16.10 0.90
C ASP A 123 3.74 16.68 2.32
N ALA A 124 3.89 17.99 2.44
CA ALA A 124 3.99 18.69 3.73
C ALA A 124 2.71 18.65 4.57
N ARG A 125 1.58 18.26 3.98
CA ARG A 125 0.30 18.07 4.67
C ARG A 125 0.30 16.83 5.56
N VAL A 126 1.17 15.85 5.27
CA VAL A 126 1.29 14.64 6.08
C VAL A 126 1.99 14.94 7.40
N LYS A 127 1.28 14.74 8.50
CA LYS A 127 1.76 15.00 9.86
C LYS A 127 2.21 13.74 10.61
N CYS A 128 1.85 12.57 10.12
CA CYS A 128 2.22 11.27 10.70
C CYS A 128 2.10 10.18 9.65
N LEU A 129 3.01 9.20 9.65
CA LEU A 129 2.92 8.08 8.71
C LEU A 129 3.17 6.73 9.38
N VAL A 130 2.50 5.72 8.84
CA VAL A 130 2.70 4.31 9.17
C VAL A 130 2.91 3.53 7.87
N SER A 131 4.02 2.84 7.77
CA SER A 131 4.39 1.98 6.65
C SER A 131 4.48 0.54 7.15
N THR A 132 3.64 -0.34 6.61
CA THR A 132 3.53 -1.75 7.03
C THR A 132 4.10 -2.65 5.96
N ILE A 133 5.10 -3.50 6.29
CA ILE A 133 5.77 -4.46 5.39
C ILE A 133 6.03 -3.88 3.98
N PRO A 134 6.79 -2.76 3.86
CA PRO A 134 6.86 -2.01 2.61
C PRO A 134 7.75 -2.65 1.54
N VAL A 135 7.34 -2.58 0.28
CA VAL A 135 8.28 -2.70 -0.84
C VAL A 135 9.14 -1.43 -0.87
N VAL A 136 10.43 -1.57 -0.61
CA VAL A 136 11.36 -0.44 -0.54
C VAL A 136 12.28 -0.32 -1.76
N ASP A 137 12.56 -1.43 -2.45
CA ASP A 137 13.33 -1.46 -3.70
C ASP A 137 12.85 -2.61 -4.59
N GLY A 138 12.13 -2.26 -5.65
CA GLY A 138 11.52 -3.25 -6.51
C GLY A 138 12.51 -4.07 -7.33
N LEU A 139 13.66 -3.51 -7.72
CA LEU A 139 14.67 -4.28 -8.45
C LEU A 139 15.30 -5.36 -7.56
N ARG A 140 15.76 -5.00 -6.38
CA ARG A 140 16.32 -5.94 -5.40
C ARG A 140 15.30 -7.00 -5.04
N ASN A 141 14.07 -6.56 -4.79
CA ASN A 141 12.95 -7.44 -4.45
C ASN A 141 12.73 -8.49 -5.55
N MET A 142 12.52 -8.08 -6.79
CA MET A 142 12.27 -9.00 -7.92
C MET A 142 13.47 -9.92 -8.20
N GLN A 143 14.70 -9.43 -8.06
CA GLN A 143 15.88 -10.28 -8.24
C GLN A 143 15.99 -11.37 -7.16
N ARG A 144 15.68 -11.06 -5.91
CA ARG A 144 15.79 -11.99 -4.79
C ARG A 144 14.69 -13.05 -4.83
N VAL A 145 13.42 -12.62 -5.02
CA VAL A 145 12.28 -13.55 -4.99
C VAL A 145 12.24 -14.48 -6.20
N HIS A 146 12.71 -14.03 -7.36
CA HIS A 146 12.75 -14.84 -8.58
C HIS A 146 14.05 -15.64 -8.78
N GLY A 147 15.12 -15.24 -8.10
CA GLY A 147 16.45 -15.74 -8.39
C GLY A 147 16.90 -15.44 -9.83
N SER A 148 18.11 -15.83 -10.20
CA SER A 148 18.69 -15.44 -11.50
C SER A 148 17.95 -15.99 -12.72
N ILE A 149 17.38 -17.19 -12.62
CA ILE A 149 16.67 -17.84 -13.74
C ILE A 149 15.27 -17.25 -13.91
N GLY A 150 14.50 -17.15 -12.82
CA GLY A 150 13.16 -16.60 -12.84
C GLY A 150 13.16 -15.12 -13.22
N PHE A 151 14.09 -14.34 -12.68
CA PHE A 151 14.21 -12.93 -13.02
C PHE A 151 14.58 -12.69 -14.49
N ARG A 152 15.41 -13.58 -15.10
CA ARG A 152 15.69 -13.52 -16.53
C ARG A 152 14.42 -13.74 -17.35
N ARG A 153 13.62 -14.77 -17.01
CA ARG A 153 12.33 -15.05 -17.67
C ARG A 153 11.39 -13.85 -17.57
N LEU A 154 11.27 -13.25 -16.39
CA LEU A 154 10.45 -12.08 -16.15
C LEU A 154 10.91 -10.88 -16.99
N ARG A 155 12.22 -10.63 -17.04
CA ARG A 155 12.81 -9.56 -17.85
C ARG A 155 12.57 -9.76 -19.37
N ASP A 156 12.66 -11.00 -19.85
CA ASP A 156 12.40 -11.32 -21.27
C ASP A 156 10.91 -11.08 -21.58
N ALA A 157 10.00 -11.41 -20.68
CA ALA A 157 8.57 -11.10 -20.81
C ALA A 157 8.31 -9.58 -20.83
N MET A 158 8.93 -8.80 -19.94
CA MET A 158 8.83 -7.33 -19.95
C MET A 158 9.32 -6.73 -21.28
N LEU A 159 10.43 -7.23 -21.82
CA LEU A 159 10.97 -6.76 -23.10
C LEU A 159 10.06 -7.11 -24.29
N ALA A 160 9.48 -8.29 -24.30
CA ALA A 160 8.51 -8.70 -25.31
C ALA A 160 7.25 -7.84 -25.26
N ASP A 161 6.69 -7.66 -24.07
CA ASP A 161 5.51 -6.81 -23.85
C ASP A 161 5.76 -5.35 -24.27
N ARG A 162 6.93 -4.78 -23.93
CA ARG A 162 7.29 -3.42 -24.36
C ARG A 162 7.27 -3.26 -25.90
N ARG A 163 7.75 -4.28 -26.63
CA ARG A 163 7.72 -4.27 -28.09
C ARG A 163 6.28 -4.35 -28.64
N THR A 164 5.45 -5.19 -28.02
CA THR A 164 4.04 -5.31 -28.38
C THR A 164 3.30 -3.98 -28.10
N ARG A 165 3.44 -3.42 -26.92
CA ARG A 165 2.83 -2.12 -26.55
C ARG A 165 3.24 -1.00 -27.53
N PHE A 166 4.51 -0.98 -27.94
CA PHE A 166 4.97 0.01 -28.91
C PHE A 166 4.31 -0.18 -30.29
N SER A 167 4.08 -1.42 -30.74
CA SER A 167 3.54 -1.70 -32.07
C SER A 167 2.02 -1.66 -32.16
N THR A 168 1.31 -2.03 -31.08
CA THR A 168 -0.16 -2.17 -31.07
C THR A 168 -0.89 -1.29 -30.08
N GLY A 169 -0.21 -0.81 -29.04
CA GLY A 169 -0.80 -0.15 -27.89
C GLY A 169 -1.36 -1.11 -26.84
N ASP A 170 -1.35 -2.42 -27.09
CA ASP A 170 -1.96 -3.41 -26.21
C ASP A 170 -1.02 -3.82 -25.07
N TYR A 171 -1.55 -3.98 -23.87
CA TYR A 171 -0.85 -4.45 -22.68
C TYR A 171 -1.00 -5.95 -22.51
N GLY A 172 0.12 -6.65 -22.29
CA GLY A 172 0.11 -8.03 -21.86
C GLY A 172 -0.19 -8.16 -20.37
N TYR A 173 -0.75 -9.30 -19.96
CA TYR A 173 -1.08 -9.59 -18.57
C TYR A 173 -0.37 -10.86 -18.11
N ILE A 174 -0.03 -10.91 -16.82
CA ILE A 174 0.44 -12.11 -16.11
C ILE A 174 -0.34 -12.28 -14.82
N PRO A 175 -0.45 -13.51 -14.29
CA PRO A 175 -0.97 -13.74 -12.95
C PRO A 175 -0.14 -13.00 -11.91
N MET A 176 -0.82 -12.52 -10.87
CA MET A 176 -0.14 -11.97 -9.69
C MET A 176 0.76 -13.03 -9.04
N SER A 177 0.24 -14.24 -8.87
CA SER A 177 0.96 -15.44 -8.42
C SER A 177 0.28 -16.69 -8.99
N SER A 178 0.96 -17.83 -8.92
CA SER A 178 0.42 -19.12 -9.38
C SER A 178 1.09 -20.27 -8.61
N PRO A 179 0.39 -21.37 -8.36
CA PRO A 179 1.00 -22.58 -7.83
C PRO A 179 2.06 -23.16 -8.78
N ASP A 180 1.93 -22.91 -10.08
CA ASP A 180 2.84 -23.39 -11.13
C ASP A 180 3.95 -22.39 -11.48
N PHE A 181 4.32 -21.51 -10.55
CA PHE A 181 5.30 -20.43 -10.74
C PHE A 181 6.67 -20.91 -11.29
N ALA A 182 7.02 -22.18 -11.11
CA ALA A 182 8.25 -22.73 -11.66
C ALA A 182 8.28 -22.72 -13.20
N THR A 183 7.13 -22.87 -13.85
CA THR A 183 6.97 -22.91 -15.30
C THR A 183 6.23 -21.71 -15.87
N GLU A 184 5.37 -21.08 -15.06
CA GLU A 184 4.58 -19.91 -15.43
C GLU A 184 5.31 -18.61 -15.06
N THR A 185 5.14 -17.57 -15.86
CA THR A 185 5.64 -16.23 -15.54
C THR A 185 4.61 -15.53 -14.69
N VAL A 186 4.98 -15.19 -13.46
CA VAL A 186 4.14 -14.53 -12.46
C VAL A 186 4.85 -13.31 -11.89
N THR A 187 4.14 -12.43 -11.21
CA THR A 187 4.76 -11.31 -10.50
C THR A 187 5.39 -11.78 -9.19
N TRP A 188 4.67 -12.52 -8.36
CA TRP A 188 5.12 -13.01 -7.06
C TRP A 188 5.18 -14.54 -7.07
N PRO A 189 6.39 -15.15 -7.07
CA PRO A 189 6.54 -16.60 -7.22
C PRO A 189 6.32 -17.35 -5.90
N PHE A 190 5.20 -17.07 -5.21
CA PHE A 190 4.85 -17.64 -3.91
C PHE A 190 3.44 -18.25 -3.98
N PRO A 191 3.29 -19.58 -3.85
CA PRO A 191 1.98 -20.26 -3.86
C PRO A 191 1.03 -19.77 -2.77
N GLU A 192 1.55 -19.42 -1.59
CA GLU A 192 0.78 -18.89 -0.47
C GLU A 192 0.10 -17.55 -0.79
N VAL A 193 0.64 -16.76 -1.72
CA VAL A 193 -0.02 -15.56 -2.22
C VAL A 193 -1.30 -15.94 -2.96
N THR A 194 -1.25 -16.96 -3.83
CA THR A 194 -2.43 -17.44 -4.55
C THR A 194 -3.50 -17.94 -3.60
N GLU A 195 -3.13 -18.74 -2.61
CA GLU A 195 -4.07 -19.31 -1.64
C GLU A 195 -4.73 -18.22 -0.79
N ALA A 196 -3.94 -17.30 -0.23
CA ALA A 196 -4.43 -16.24 0.62
C ALA A 196 -5.39 -15.31 -0.14
N PHE A 197 -5.02 -14.88 -1.36
CA PHE A 197 -5.88 -13.99 -2.15
C PHE A 197 -7.13 -14.68 -2.69
N ALA A 198 -7.07 -15.98 -3.02
CA ALA A 198 -8.26 -16.75 -3.38
C ALA A 198 -9.26 -16.81 -2.21
N ASN A 199 -8.77 -17.02 -0.99
CA ASN A 199 -9.62 -16.99 0.21
C ASN A 199 -10.21 -15.60 0.47
N LEU A 200 -9.41 -14.53 0.36
CA LEU A 200 -9.88 -13.16 0.54
C LEU A 200 -10.89 -12.75 -0.54
N GLN A 201 -10.69 -13.17 -1.79
CA GLN A 201 -11.65 -12.95 -2.86
C GLN A 201 -12.99 -13.64 -2.58
N ALA A 202 -12.95 -14.86 -2.04
CA ALA A 202 -14.15 -15.60 -1.71
C ALA A 202 -14.92 -15.03 -0.50
N THR A 203 -14.25 -14.35 0.42
CA THR A 203 -14.82 -13.95 1.71
C THR A 203 -15.03 -12.44 1.88
N GLU A 204 -14.17 -11.60 1.31
CA GLU A 204 -14.12 -10.16 1.60
C GLU A 204 -14.12 -9.27 0.37
N ALA A 205 -13.45 -9.68 -0.70
CA ALA A 205 -13.15 -8.84 -1.86
C ALA A 205 -13.46 -9.54 -3.20
N PRO A 206 -14.74 -9.82 -3.49
CA PRO A 206 -15.13 -10.55 -4.69
C PRO A 206 -14.77 -9.85 -6.01
N ASN A 207 -14.50 -8.55 -5.98
CA ASN A 207 -14.07 -7.73 -7.11
C ASN A 207 -12.54 -7.73 -7.31
N HIS A 208 -11.75 -8.46 -6.49
CA HIS A 208 -10.33 -8.60 -6.69
C HIS A 208 -10.02 -9.39 -7.97
N GLU A 209 -9.09 -8.90 -8.79
CA GLU A 209 -8.55 -9.61 -9.94
C GLU A 209 -7.11 -10.02 -9.68
N HIS A 210 -6.83 -11.33 -9.71
CA HIS A 210 -5.52 -11.92 -9.37
C HIS A 210 -4.52 -11.84 -10.54
N ARG A 211 -4.42 -10.69 -11.19
CA ARG A 211 -3.53 -10.42 -12.34
C ARG A 211 -3.09 -8.97 -12.39
N ASN A 212 -2.02 -8.72 -13.10
CA ASN A 212 -1.56 -7.37 -13.43
C ASN A 212 -1.00 -7.30 -14.85
N THR A 213 -0.84 -6.09 -15.39
CA THR A 213 -0.13 -5.93 -16.64
C THR A 213 1.36 -6.24 -16.47
N ILE A 214 2.01 -6.75 -17.52
CA ILE A 214 3.47 -6.98 -17.50
C ILE A 214 4.21 -5.65 -17.32
N ALA A 215 3.69 -4.56 -17.89
CA ALA A 215 4.22 -3.21 -17.69
C ALA A 215 4.27 -2.78 -16.20
N SER A 216 3.34 -3.26 -15.36
CA SER A 216 3.38 -3.01 -13.93
C SER A 216 4.64 -3.56 -13.27
N VAL A 217 5.11 -4.73 -13.71
CA VAL A 217 6.35 -5.32 -13.19
C VAL A 217 7.58 -4.53 -13.65
N GLU A 218 7.55 -4.01 -14.88
CA GLU A 218 8.60 -3.09 -15.36
C GLU A 218 8.63 -1.82 -14.50
N ASN A 219 7.48 -1.24 -14.16
CA ASN A 219 7.38 -0.09 -13.27
C ASN A 219 7.90 -0.42 -11.85
N LEU A 220 7.54 -1.61 -11.33
CA LEU A 220 8.06 -2.07 -10.04
C LEU A 220 9.58 -2.18 -10.02
N THR A 221 10.20 -2.73 -11.08
CA THR A 221 11.67 -2.85 -11.13
C THR A 221 12.40 -1.51 -11.22
N ASN A 222 11.70 -0.43 -11.55
CA ASN A 222 12.25 0.93 -11.56
C ASN A 222 11.90 1.74 -10.29
N TYR A 223 11.19 1.12 -9.34
CA TYR A 223 10.72 1.76 -8.13
C TYR A 223 11.69 1.58 -6.97
N THR A 224 12.01 2.67 -6.27
CA THR A 224 12.75 2.64 -5.01
C THR A 224 12.36 3.81 -4.12
N VAL A 225 12.27 3.58 -2.81
CA VAL A 225 11.97 4.64 -1.82
C VAL A 225 13.23 5.33 -1.32
N PHE A 226 14.40 4.73 -1.47
CA PHE A 226 15.64 5.19 -0.86
C PHE A 226 15.99 6.67 -1.11
N PRO A 227 15.83 7.25 -2.31
CA PRO A 227 16.11 8.68 -2.56
C PRO A 227 15.19 9.65 -1.81
N TYR A 228 14.07 9.16 -1.25
CA TYR A 228 13.08 9.99 -0.56
C TYR A 228 13.23 9.93 0.96
N LEU A 229 13.78 8.85 1.51
CA LEU A 229 13.82 8.61 2.96
C LEU A 229 14.51 9.74 3.73
N GLU A 230 15.60 10.29 3.20
CA GLU A 230 16.35 11.37 3.82
C GLU A 230 15.56 12.69 3.91
N ARG A 231 14.43 12.81 3.23
CA ARG A 231 13.53 13.97 3.28
C ARG A 231 12.54 13.91 4.44
N ILE A 232 12.39 12.75 5.10
CA ILE A 232 11.50 12.57 6.26
C ILE A 232 12.19 13.14 7.51
N LEU A 233 12.25 14.47 7.61
CA LEU A 233 13.00 15.16 8.65
C LEU A 233 12.24 15.30 9.97
N ASN A 234 10.93 15.58 9.90
CA ASN A 234 10.12 15.94 11.07
C ASN A 234 8.86 15.08 11.24
N THR A 235 8.44 14.35 10.19
CA THR A 235 7.21 13.55 10.20
C THR A 235 7.40 12.32 11.07
N PRO A 236 6.61 12.14 12.14
CA PRO A 236 6.58 10.92 12.93
C PRO A 236 6.33 9.69 12.06
N THR A 237 7.23 8.71 12.13
CA THR A 237 7.25 7.56 11.22
C THR A 237 7.28 6.25 12.00
N LEU A 238 6.26 5.42 11.82
CA LEU A 238 6.27 4.02 12.27
C LEU A 238 6.47 3.12 11.05
N MET A 239 7.48 2.25 11.10
CA MET A 239 7.57 1.10 10.21
C MET A 239 7.21 -0.16 10.98
N ILE A 240 6.30 -0.95 10.40
CA ILE A 240 5.89 -2.26 10.91
C ILE A 240 6.42 -3.30 9.92
N VAL A 241 7.24 -4.21 10.38
CA VAL A 241 7.85 -5.27 9.57
C VAL A 241 7.48 -6.64 10.13
N ALA A 242 7.41 -7.64 9.28
CA ALA A 242 7.23 -9.03 9.69
C ALA A 242 8.59 -9.72 9.82
N GLU A 243 8.81 -10.45 10.93
CA GLU A 243 10.11 -11.09 11.23
C GLU A 243 10.61 -12.05 10.14
N GLY A 244 9.70 -12.70 9.45
CA GLY A 244 10.03 -13.64 8.37
C GLY A 244 9.55 -13.18 7.01
N ASP A 245 9.54 -11.85 6.73
CA ASP A 245 9.10 -11.34 5.44
C ASP A 245 10.09 -11.71 4.33
N ASP A 246 9.66 -12.64 3.48
CA ASP A 246 10.39 -13.14 2.33
C ASP A 246 9.89 -12.55 0.99
N ILE A 247 8.77 -11.82 1.02
CA ILE A 247 8.17 -11.16 -0.16
C ILE A 247 8.75 -9.76 -0.32
N THR A 248 8.68 -8.89 0.70
CA THR A 248 9.20 -7.52 0.66
C THR A 248 10.60 -7.37 1.23
N LEU A 249 11.12 -8.45 1.82
CA LEU A 249 12.49 -8.60 2.31
C LEU A 249 12.78 -7.71 3.52
N TRP A 250 12.52 -8.24 4.69
CA TRP A 250 12.61 -7.50 5.95
C TRP A 250 13.98 -6.85 6.23
N ASP A 251 15.08 -7.39 5.71
CA ASP A 251 16.41 -6.80 5.81
C ASP A 251 16.52 -5.49 4.99
N ASP A 252 15.94 -5.43 3.79
CA ASP A 252 15.86 -4.19 3.01
C ASP A 252 14.93 -3.16 3.68
N GLU A 253 13.86 -3.62 4.34
CA GLU A 253 12.96 -2.75 5.12
C GLU A 253 13.68 -2.11 6.33
N ILE A 254 14.51 -2.88 7.05
CA ILE A 254 15.33 -2.38 8.15
C ILE A 254 16.37 -1.38 7.64
N ASP A 255 16.99 -1.64 6.49
CA ASP A 255 17.91 -0.71 5.85
C ASP A 255 17.21 0.61 5.50
N ALA A 256 15.99 0.55 4.99
CA ALA A 256 15.18 1.74 4.70
C ALA A 256 14.86 2.52 5.99
N PHE A 257 14.42 1.83 7.05
CA PHE A 257 14.16 2.46 8.35
C PHE A 257 15.37 3.21 8.89
N ASN A 258 16.56 2.61 8.79
CA ASN A 258 17.79 3.22 9.29
C ASN A 258 18.15 4.53 8.57
N LYS A 259 17.74 4.70 7.32
CA LYS A 259 18.00 5.92 6.52
C LYS A 259 17.01 7.06 6.78
N ILE A 260 15.93 6.83 7.49
CA ILE A 260 14.99 7.88 7.86
C ILE A 260 15.60 8.73 8.99
N PRO A 261 15.81 10.05 8.80
CA PRO A 261 16.55 10.87 9.76
C PRO A 261 15.72 11.38 10.94
N THR A 262 14.38 11.42 10.83
CA THR A 262 13.55 11.95 11.93
C THR A 262 13.85 11.25 13.26
N ALA A 263 13.97 12.03 14.34
CA ALA A 263 14.11 11.49 15.68
C ALA A 263 12.79 10.82 16.19
N LYS A 264 11.66 11.18 15.57
CA LYS A 264 10.35 10.61 15.89
C LYS A 264 10.08 9.41 14.98
N LYS A 265 10.89 8.36 15.10
CA LYS A 265 10.67 7.12 14.35
C LYS A 265 10.69 5.90 15.27
N ARG A 266 9.91 4.88 14.88
CA ARG A 266 9.85 3.59 15.58
C ARG A 266 9.79 2.46 14.56
N LEU A 267 10.58 1.42 14.79
CA LEU A 267 10.45 0.13 14.11
C LEU A 267 9.68 -0.82 15.04
N PHE A 268 8.65 -1.46 14.52
CA PHE A 268 7.95 -2.53 15.23
C PHE A 268 8.03 -3.82 14.41
N VAL A 269 8.61 -4.86 15.00
CA VAL A 269 8.69 -6.18 14.37
C VAL A 269 7.53 -7.02 14.88
N VAL A 270 6.76 -7.61 13.97
CA VAL A 270 5.71 -8.57 14.30
C VAL A 270 6.37 -9.95 14.33
N ASP A 271 6.52 -10.49 15.53
CA ASP A 271 7.20 -11.77 15.78
C ASP A 271 6.45 -12.94 15.14
N HIS A 272 7.19 -13.96 14.69
CA HIS A 272 6.65 -15.20 14.13
C HIS A 272 5.65 -14.99 12.99
N THR A 273 5.89 -13.98 12.17
CA THR A 273 4.96 -13.52 11.13
C THR A 273 5.70 -13.37 9.81
N THR A 274 5.12 -13.90 8.73
CA THR A 274 5.56 -13.63 7.35
C THR A 274 4.66 -12.61 6.70
N HIS A 275 5.01 -12.18 5.48
CA HIS A 275 4.20 -11.23 4.70
C HIS A 275 2.73 -11.67 4.64
N MET A 276 2.48 -12.89 4.18
CA MET A 276 1.11 -13.38 3.95
C MET A 276 0.34 -13.70 5.23
N VAL A 277 1.02 -13.89 6.36
CA VAL A 277 0.36 -14.07 7.65
C VAL A 277 -0.40 -12.82 8.08
N LEU A 278 0.08 -11.61 7.73
CA LEU A 278 -0.66 -10.36 8.00
C LEU A 278 -1.96 -10.22 7.17
N TYR A 279 -2.16 -11.08 6.18
CA TYR A 279 -3.38 -11.13 5.35
C TYR A 279 -4.34 -12.24 5.80
N SER A 280 -3.79 -13.37 6.23
CA SER A 280 -4.56 -14.59 6.50
C SER A 280 -4.83 -14.81 7.99
N ASN A 281 -4.04 -14.23 8.90
CA ASN A 281 -4.19 -14.41 10.35
C ASN A 281 -4.64 -13.12 11.02
N ARG A 282 -5.91 -13.07 11.46
CA ARG A 282 -6.53 -11.89 12.07
C ARG A 282 -5.84 -11.43 13.36
N SER A 283 -5.32 -12.35 14.16
CA SER A 283 -4.63 -11.97 15.40
C SER A 283 -3.33 -11.22 15.12
N GLN A 284 -2.56 -11.66 14.13
CA GLN A 284 -1.32 -10.97 13.72
C GLN A 284 -1.62 -9.63 13.05
N LEU A 285 -2.64 -9.58 12.19
CA LEU A 285 -3.13 -8.34 11.59
C LEU A 285 -3.55 -7.34 12.67
N GLU A 286 -4.30 -7.79 13.70
CA GLU A 286 -4.73 -6.92 14.79
C GLU A 286 -3.56 -6.36 15.61
N ILE A 287 -2.47 -7.12 15.79
CA ILE A 287 -1.25 -6.62 16.43
C ILE A 287 -0.70 -5.44 15.62
N ALA A 288 -0.51 -5.61 14.30
CA ALA A 288 -0.01 -4.57 13.43
C ALA A 288 -0.96 -3.35 13.39
N ALA A 289 -2.27 -3.58 13.25
CA ALA A 289 -3.29 -2.53 13.23
C ALA A 289 -3.32 -1.71 14.53
N ASN A 290 -3.21 -2.38 15.68
CA ASN A 290 -3.19 -1.71 16.98
C ASN A 290 -1.89 -0.90 17.19
N GLN A 291 -0.75 -1.32 16.65
CA GLN A 291 0.47 -0.52 16.70
C GLN A 291 0.33 0.76 15.86
N GLY A 292 -0.19 0.65 14.65
CA GLY A 292 -0.51 1.80 13.80
C GLY A 292 -1.50 2.75 14.49
N ALA A 293 -2.57 2.20 15.07
CA ALA A 293 -3.59 2.96 15.79
C ALA A 293 -3.02 3.75 16.98
N ARG A 294 -2.14 3.13 17.80
CA ARG A 294 -1.44 3.81 18.88
C ARG A 294 -0.57 4.95 18.37
N TRP A 295 0.16 4.72 17.26
CA TRP A 295 1.03 5.72 16.67
C TRP A 295 0.26 6.94 16.16
N PHE A 296 -0.85 6.74 15.45
CA PHE A 296 -1.71 7.83 15.02
C PHE A 296 -2.34 8.55 16.20
N ARG A 297 -2.78 7.84 17.24
CA ARG A 297 -3.30 8.46 18.46
C ARG A 297 -2.26 9.32 19.14
N GLU A 298 -1.04 8.82 19.33
CA GLU A 298 0.08 9.53 19.96
C GLU A 298 0.43 10.82 19.23
N HIS A 299 0.32 10.85 17.89
CA HIS A 299 0.82 11.95 17.09
C HIS A 299 -0.26 12.84 16.44
N LEU A 300 -1.49 12.37 16.28
CA LEU A 300 -2.57 13.13 15.64
C LEU A 300 -3.74 13.45 16.58
N VAL A 301 -3.91 12.73 17.70
CA VAL A 301 -5.04 12.90 18.61
C VAL A 301 -4.59 13.54 19.93
N GLU A 302 -3.68 12.90 20.67
CA GLU A 302 -3.27 13.32 22.02
C GLU A 302 -2.64 14.71 22.10
N PRO A 303 -1.81 15.17 21.13
CA PRO A 303 -1.24 16.51 21.20
C PRO A 303 -2.27 17.64 21.11
N PHE A 304 -3.49 17.34 20.66
CA PHE A 304 -4.59 18.28 20.47
C PHE A 304 -5.77 18.03 21.42
N ALA A 305 -5.69 17.01 22.28
CA ALA A 305 -6.66 16.77 23.34
C ALA A 305 -6.54 17.89 24.40
N LYS A 306 -7.64 18.65 24.58
CA LYS A 306 -7.75 19.69 25.62
C LYS A 306 -8.17 19.07 26.96
#